data_f692c378777a4816fbffd82c9af3ad0d
#
_entry.id   f692c378777a4816fbffd82c9af3ad0d
#
_cell.length_a   1.000
_cell.length_b   1.000
_cell.length_c   1.000
_cell.angle_alpha   90.00
_cell.angle_beta   90.00
_cell.angle_gamma   90.00
#
_symmetry.space_group_name_H-M   'P 1'
#
loop_
_entity.id
_entity.type
_entity.pdbx_description
1 polymer ?
#
loop_
_entity_poly.entity_id
_entity_poly.type
_entity_poly.pdbx_seq_one_letter_code
_entity_poly.pdbx_strand_id
1 'polypeptide(L)'
;MYQSAIEKIKQSIFPLFFVSVNGPQTQIGVSGTGFFISNEGHFLTALHVITEAPANASFEYRGNIPDHIINPAEKVTELYRDPVRDIFLGKLNLKGTVPVKAAFDKPKPGKSICLCGYPLAQLFVNPDGGINVGSVRQYWQPTFIIDTLTVTDGGKNYVGFLTQDISLNGMSGGPVFDFEGIVHGIDTAFLQREIPQKDKPAIQVFNGIALENASIKDVYGKINNK
;
A
#
# COMPACT_ATOMS: atom_id res chain seq x y z
N MET A 1 -16.46 13.78 -6.75
CA MET A 1 -16.45 13.52 -5.29
C MET A 1 -15.01 13.39 -4.77
N TYR A 2 -14.17 12.50 -5.32
CA TYR A 2 -12.78 12.31 -4.85
C TYR A 2 -11.71 13.22 -5.49
N GLN A 3 -12.01 13.95 -6.55
CA GLN A 3 -11.00 14.74 -7.28
C GLN A 3 -10.18 15.66 -6.37
N SER A 4 -10.83 16.42 -5.49
CA SER A 4 -10.14 17.31 -4.54
C SER A 4 -9.31 16.55 -3.49
N ALA A 5 -9.78 15.37 -3.05
CA ALA A 5 -9.03 14.52 -2.13
C ALA A 5 -7.78 13.93 -2.80
N ILE A 6 -7.92 13.46 -4.05
CA ILE A 6 -6.81 12.94 -4.86
C ILE A 6 -5.72 14.01 -5.02
N GLU A 7 -6.08 15.25 -5.37
CA GLU A 7 -5.10 16.33 -5.50
C GLU A 7 -4.33 16.61 -4.21
N LYS A 8 -4.95 16.42 -3.05
CA LYS A 8 -4.28 16.61 -1.74
C LYS A 8 -3.27 15.51 -1.40
N ILE A 9 -3.56 14.27 -1.79
CA ILE A 9 -2.80 13.11 -1.29
C ILE A 9 -1.92 12.44 -2.35
N LYS A 10 -2.12 12.71 -3.64
CA LYS A 10 -1.38 12.06 -4.73
C LYS A 10 0.14 12.16 -4.62
N GLN A 11 0.66 13.26 -4.04
CA GLN A 11 2.10 13.46 -3.83
C GLN A 11 2.64 12.68 -2.62
N SER A 12 1.75 12.22 -1.75
CA SER A 12 2.13 11.44 -0.58
C SER A 12 2.30 9.96 -0.88
N ILE A 13 1.87 9.47 -2.06
CA ILE A 13 1.75 8.06 -2.41
C ILE A 13 2.77 7.75 -3.50
N PHE A 14 3.47 6.63 -3.38
CA PHE A 14 4.50 6.24 -4.33
C PHE A 14 4.56 4.72 -4.53
N PRO A 15 5.01 4.26 -5.72
CA PRO A 15 5.29 2.86 -5.94
C PRO A 15 6.56 2.45 -5.20
N LEU A 16 6.53 1.30 -4.54
CA LEU A 16 7.70 0.71 -3.92
C LEU A 16 8.35 -0.24 -4.91
N PHE A 17 9.51 0.14 -5.42
CA PHE A 17 10.27 -0.67 -6.35
C PHE A 17 11.13 -1.69 -5.62
N PHE A 18 11.24 -2.88 -6.19
CA PHE A 18 12.27 -3.83 -5.81
C PHE A 18 13.28 -4.00 -6.95
N VAL A 19 14.53 -4.24 -6.56
CA VAL A 19 15.61 -4.61 -7.48
C VAL A 19 16.26 -5.86 -6.92
N SER A 20 16.24 -6.94 -7.68
CA SER A 20 16.89 -8.21 -7.34
C SER A 20 17.94 -8.53 -8.38
N VAL A 21 19.18 -8.80 -7.92
CA VAL A 21 20.31 -9.18 -8.76
C VAL A 21 20.63 -10.65 -8.51
N ASN A 22 20.49 -11.46 -9.56
CA ASN A 22 20.81 -12.88 -9.51
C ASN A 22 21.81 -13.25 -10.63
N GLY A 23 23.07 -13.23 -10.30
CA GLY A 23 24.16 -13.37 -11.29
C GLY A 23 24.11 -12.25 -12.34
N PRO A 24 24.09 -12.58 -13.63
CA PRO A 24 24.02 -11.57 -14.70
C PRO A 24 22.62 -10.98 -14.91
N GLN A 25 21.59 -11.51 -14.22
CA GLN A 25 20.21 -11.08 -14.39
C GLN A 25 19.82 -10.07 -13.31
N THR A 26 19.29 -8.93 -13.75
CA THR A 26 18.66 -7.94 -12.87
C THR A 26 17.16 -7.96 -13.13
N GLN A 27 16.40 -8.15 -12.08
CA GLN A 27 14.96 -8.03 -12.09
C GLN A 27 14.55 -6.77 -11.34
N ILE A 28 13.66 -5.98 -11.93
CA ILE A 28 13.05 -4.83 -11.29
C ILE A 28 11.53 -4.93 -11.42
N GLY A 29 10.81 -4.50 -10.40
CA GLY A 29 9.35 -4.46 -10.42
C GLY A 29 8.80 -3.52 -9.38
N VAL A 30 7.49 -3.34 -9.39
CA VAL A 30 6.74 -2.69 -8.31
C VAL A 30 6.20 -3.79 -7.41
N SER A 31 6.60 -3.77 -6.15
CA SER A 31 6.17 -4.75 -5.14
C SER A 31 4.82 -4.36 -4.53
N GLY A 32 4.55 -3.08 -4.45
CA GLY A 32 3.33 -2.53 -3.86
C GLY A 32 3.39 -1.01 -3.76
N THR A 33 2.63 -0.48 -2.84
CA THR A 33 2.44 0.96 -2.64
C THR A 33 2.89 1.38 -1.24
N GLY A 34 3.57 2.51 -1.15
CA GLY A 34 3.88 3.18 0.11
C GLY A 34 3.29 4.59 0.16
N PHE A 35 3.15 5.14 1.36
CA PHE A 35 2.73 6.53 1.53
C PHE A 35 3.44 7.22 2.70
N PHE A 36 3.76 8.50 2.51
CA PHE A 36 4.49 9.29 3.49
C PHE A 36 3.61 9.67 4.68
N ILE A 37 4.16 9.53 5.90
CA ILE A 37 3.53 9.90 7.17
C ILE A 37 4.30 11.00 7.92
N SER A 38 5.41 11.48 7.37
CA SER A 38 6.14 12.67 7.87
C SER A 38 6.80 13.40 6.71
N ASN A 39 7.23 14.63 6.95
CA ASN A 39 8.01 15.43 5.98
C ASN A 39 9.50 15.05 5.91
N GLU A 40 9.93 14.07 6.69
CA GLU A 40 11.31 13.56 6.75
C GLU A 40 11.51 12.22 6.05
N GLY A 41 10.55 11.81 5.22
CA GLY A 41 10.63 10.58 4.43
C GLY A 41 10.21 9.32 5.15
N HIS A 42 9.57 9.39 6.33
CA HIS A 42 8.97 8.21 6.95
C HIS A 42 7.71 7.80 6.19
N PHE A 43 7.54 6.50 5.97
CA PHE A 43 6.41 5.98 5.22
C PHE A 43 5.91 4.65 5.77
N LEU A 44 4.66 4.34 5.49
CA LEU A 44 4.04 3.05 5.77
C LEU A 44 3.75 2.28 4.48
N THR A 45 3.79 0.97 4.60
CA THR A 45 3.30 0.00 3.62
C THR A 45 2.91 -1.30 4.34
N ALA A 46 2.29 -2.25 3.65
CA ALA A 46 2.09 -3.59 4.18
C ALA A 46 3.41 -4.37 4.20
N LEU A 47 3.61 -5.21 5.23
CA LEU A 47 4.86 -5.96 5.36
C LEU A 47 5.05 -6.99 4.24
N HIS A 48 3.97 -7.64 3.78
CA HIS A 48 4.05 -8.61 2.68
C HIS A 48 4.60 -7.98 1.39
N VAL A 49 4.41 -6.68 1.15
CA VAL A 49 5.02 -5.95 0.04
C VAL A 49 6.54 -6.07 0.05
N ILE A 50 7.13 -6.18 1.26
CA ILE A 50 8.58 -6.36 1.44
C ILE A 50 8.96 -7.84 1.41
N THR A 51 8.17 -8.71 2.08
CA THR A 51 8.57 -10.10 2.33
C THR A 51 8.24 -11.05 1.18
N GLU A 52 7.32 -10.71 0.29
CA GLU A 52 6.95 -11.50 -0.87
C GLU A 52 7.71 -11.14 -2.14
N ALA A 53 8.56 -10.13 -2.09
CA ALA A 53 9.48 -9.81 -3.18
C ALA A 53 10.54 -10.93 -3.35
N PRO A 54 11.20 -11.01 -4.53
CA PRO A 54 12.26 -11.99 -4.77
C PRO A 54 13.33 -11.97 -3.68
N ALA A 55 13.90 -13.15 -3.38
CA ALA A 55 15.00 -13.26 -2.44
C ALA A 55 16.15 -12.31 -2.84
N ASN A 56 16.78 -11.68 -1.85
CA ASN A 56 17.84 -10.68 -2.05
C ASN A 56 17.42 -9.38 -2.76
N ALA A 57 16.11 -9.10 -2.84
CA ALA A 57 15.66 -7.82 -3.35
C ALA A 57 16.05 -6.66 -2.42
N SER A 58 16.53 -5.58 -3.00
CA SER A 58 16.62 -4.27 -2.34
C SER A 58 15.41 -3.44 -2.73
N PHE A 59 14.94 -2.59 -1.81
CA PHE A 59 13.80 -1.73 -2.05
C PHE A 59 14.22 -0.30 -2.25
N GLU A 60 13.56 0.36 -3.21
CA GLU A 60 13.95 1.69 -3.67
C GLU A 60 12.73 2.57 -3.94
N TYR A 61 12.90 3.86 -3.69
CA TYR A 61 12.02 4.91 -4.14
C TYR A 61 12.61 5.56 -5.40
N ARG A 62 11.80 5.69 -6.44
CA ARG A 62 12.21 6.30 -7.72
C ARG A 62 11.26 7.42 -8.17
N GLY A 63 10.58 8.05 -7.22
CA GLY A 63 9.59 9.09 -7.48
C GLY A 63 8.16 8.59 -7.38
N ASN A 64 7.24 9.51 -7.32
CA ASN A 64 5.79 9.28 -7.28
C ASN A 64 5.10 9.74 -8.57
N ILE A 65 5.86 10.15 -9.59
CA ILE A 65 5.36 10.68 -10.85
C ILE A 65 5.33 9.55 -11.88
N PRO A 66 4.19 9.38 -12.61
CA PRO A 66 3.98 8.24 -13.51
C PRO A 66 5.02 8.09 -14.61
N ASP A 67 5.58 9.18 -15.12
CA ASP A 67 6.36 9.16 -16.37
C ASP A 67 7.87 9.45 -16.17
N HIS A 68 8.32 9.60 -14.92
CA HIS A 68 9.74 9.88 -14.63
C HIS A 68 10.27 9.03 -13.49
N ILE A 69 11.12 8.08 -13.81
CA ILE A 69 11.95 7.41 -12.82
C ILE A 69 13.09 8.34 -12.42
N ILE A 70 13.17 8.64 -11.13
CA ILE A 70 14.24 9.45 -10.57
C ILE A 70 15.51 8.60 -10.46
N ASN A 71 16.62 9.10 -10.98
CA ASN A 71 17.95 8.60 -10.72
C ASN A 71 18.78 9.70 -10.02
N PRO A 72 19.50 9.40 -8.93
CA PRO A 72 19.64 8.09 -8.29
C PRO A 72 18.38 7.71 -7.48
N ALA A 73 18.16 6.38 -7.35
CA ALA A 73 17.12 5.84 -6.51
C ALA A 73 17.48 6.00 -5.02
N GLU A 74 16.49 6.33 -4.19
CA GLU A 74 16.66 6.34 -2.74
C GLU A 74 16.36 4.95 -2.15
N LYS A 75 17.31 4.41 -1.38
CA LYS A 75 17.14 3.11 -0.72
C LYS A 75 16.24 3.21 0.48
N VAL A 76 15.41 2.19 0.65
CA VAL A 76 14.57 2.03 1.83
C VAL A 76 15.40 1.59 3.03
N THR A 77 15.27 2.32 4.13
CA THR A 77 15.76 1.91 5.44
C THR A 77 14.59 1.41 6.28
N GLU A 78 14.69 0.19 6.79
CA GLU A 78 13.70 -0.35 7.72
C GLU A 78 13.85 0.31 9.10
N LEU A 79 12.75 0.76 9.67
CA LEU A 79 12.68 1.27 11.05
C LEU A 79 11.92 0.32 11.96
N TYR A 80 10.86 -0.32 11.45
CA TYR A 80 10.04 -1.25 12.21
C TYR A 80 9.25 -2.17 11.29
N ARG A 81 9.08 -3.43 11.72
CA ARG A 81 8.17 -4.39 11.09
C ARG A 81 7.29 -5.06 12.12
N ASP A 82 6.08 -5.38 11.73
CA ASP A 82 5.13 -6.13 12.53
C ASP A 82 4.51 -7.25 11.69
N PRO A 83 5.02 -8.49 11.83
CA PRO A 83 4.50 -9.62 11.08
C PRO A 83 3.06 -9.99 11.45
N VAL A 84 2.63 -9.70 12.70
CA VAL A 84 1.29 -10.03 13.18
C VAL A 84 0.25 -9.09 12.57
N ARG A 85 0.55 -7.80 12.47
CA ARG A 85 -0.34 -6.78 11.88
C ARG A 85 -0.07 -6.51 10.41
N ASP A 86 0.90 -7.20 9.81
CA ASP A 86 1.29 -7.00 8.41
C ASP A 86 1.71 -5.56 8.09
N ILE A 87 2.50 -4.92 8.97
CA ILE A 87 2.94 -3.53 8.84
C ILE A 87 4.44 -3.40 8.70
N PHE A 88 4.84 -2.50 7.80
CA PHE A 88 6.20 -2.05 7.63
C PHE A 88 6.29 -0.52 7.74
N LEU A 89 7.16 -0.03 8.61
CA LEU A 89 7.55 1.37 8.70
C LEU A 89 8.96 1.51 8.14
N GLY A 90 9.08 2.27 7.08
CA GLY A 90 10.35 2.57 6.42
C GLY A 90 10.69 4.06 6.47
N LYS A 91 11.93 4.33 6.09
CA LYS A 91 12.45 5.68 5.90
C LYS A 91 13.23 5.77 4.59
N LEU A 92 13.02 6.87 3.88
CA LEU A 92 13.83 7.33 2.76
C LEU A 92 14.64 8.56 3.20
N ASN A 93 15.82 8.73 2.66
CA ASN A 93 16.64 9.92 2.95
C ASN A 93 16.15 11.14 2.13
N LEU A 94 14.88 11.48 2.35
CA LEU A 94 14.18 12.59 1.67
C LEU A 94 13.73 13.63 2.70
N LYS A 95 13.73 14.88 2.29
CA LYS A 95 13.17 15.99 3.07
C LYS A 95 12.10 16.69 2.26
N GLY A 96 11.12 17.27 2.95
CA GLY A 96 10.04 18.01 2.31
C GLY A 96 9.00 17.09 1.65
N THR A 97 8.94 15.82 2.03
CA THR A 97 7.86 14.92 1.61
C THR A 97 6.53 15.39 2.17
N VAL A 98 5.44 15.16 1.42
CA VAL A 98 4.09 15.58 1.84
C VAL A 98 3.45 14.43 2.61
N PRO A 99 3.26 14.53 3.94
CA PRO A 99 2.63 13.47 4.70
C PRO A 99 1.11 13.47 4.50
N VAL A 100 0.50 12.29 4.57
CA VAL A 100 -0.96 12.15 4.65
C VAL A 100 -1.46 12.65 6.01
N LYS A 101 -2.72 13.08 6.03
CA LYS A 101 -3.46 13.27 7.29
C LYS A 101 -4.12 11.95 7.66
N ALA A 102 -3.84 11.42 8.86
CA ALA A 102 -4.39 10.16 9.34
C ALA A 102 -5.46 10.40 10.41
N ALA A 103 -6.59 9.71 10.29
CA ALA A 103 -7.58 9.56 11.35
C ALA A 103 -7.25 8.32 12.18
N PHE A 104 -7.51 8.40 13.50
CA PHE A 104 -7.31 7.29 14.44
C PHE A 104 -8.60 6.89 15.16
N ASP A 105 -9.74 7.35 14.67
CA ASP A 105 -11.06 6.85 15.02
C ASP A 105 -11.41 5.63 14.14
N LYS A 106 -12.29 4.78 14.67
CA LYS A 106 -12.79 3.63 13.90
C LYS A 106 -13.77 4.09 12.84
N PRO A 107 -13.49 3.84 11.55
CA PRO A 107 -14.43 4.19 10.51
C PRO A 107 -15.67 3.29 10.60
N LYS A 108 -16.83 3.84 10.22
CA LYS A 108 -18.11 3.13 10.30
C LYS A 108 -18.50 2.54 8.95
N PRO A 109 -19.25 1.41 8.95
CA PRO A 109 -19.89 0.91 7.73
C PRO A 109 -20.76 1.99 7.06
N GLY A 110 -20.80 1.98 5.74
CA GLY A 110 -21.44 2.99 4.91
C GLY A 110 -20.58 4.21 4.58
N LYS A 111 -19.38 4.35 5.20
CA LYS A 111 -18.47 5.43 4.85
C LYS A 111 -17.93 5.21 3.44
N SER A 112 -18.02 6.25 2.60
CA SER A 112 -17.39 6.27 1.27
C SER A 112 -15.88 6.51 1.43
N ILE A 113 -15.09 5.69 0.77
CA ILE A 113 -13.62 5.70 0.80
C ILE A 113 -13.06 5.47 -0.61
N CYS A 114 -11.77 5.71 -0.78
CA CYS A 114 -11.04 5.43 -2.00
C CYS A 114 -9.78 4.61 -1.64
N LEU A 115 -9.61 3.48 -2.29
CA LEU A 115 -8.35 2.72 -2.34
C LEU A 115 -7.45 3.36 -3.39
N CYS A 116 -6.14 3.32 -3.18
CA CYS A 116 -5.22 3.79 -4.20
C CYS A 116 -3.86 3.09 -4.13
N GLY A 117 -3.21 3.03 -5.28
CA GLY A 117 -1.91 2.41 -5.40
C GLY A 117 -1.42 2.35 -6.85
N TYR A 118 -0.50 1.43 -7.12
CA TYR A 118 0.15 1.27 -8.41
C TYR A 118 -0.02 -0.15 -8.97
N PRO A 119 -1.24 -0.55 -9.33
CA PRO A 119 -1.49 -1.85 -9.92
C PRO A 119 -0.94 -1.90 -11.34
N LEU A 120 -0.70 -3.13 -11.82
CA LEU A 120 -0.35 -3.41 -13.21
C LEU A 120 0.89 -2.63 -13.72
N ALA A 121 1.81 -2.30 -12.81
CA ALA A 121 3.06 -1.65 -13.19
C ALA A 121 3.88 -2.57 -14.10
N GLN A 122 4.33 -2.02 -15.24
CA GLN A 122 5.16 -2.71 -16.22
C GLN A 122 6.52 -2.02 -16.32
N LEU A 123 7.56 -2.78 -16.01
CA LEU A 123 8.95 -2.34 -16.09
C LEU A 123 9.74 -3.36 -16.90
N PHE A 124 10.64 -2.87 -17.72
CA PHE A 124 11.52 -3.72 -18.52
C PHE A 124 12.98 -3.32 -18.29
N VAL A 125 13.84 -4.31 -18.16
CA VAL A 125 15.30 -4.10 -18.13
C VAL A 125 15.82 -4.27 -19.56
N ASN A 126 16.50 -3.27 -20.06
CA ASN A 126 17.15 -3.33 -21.36
C ASN A 126 18.40 -4.20 -21.32
N PRO A 127 18.90 -4.70 -22.46
CA PRO A 127 20.15 -5.45 -22.53
C PRO A 127 21.38 -4.68 -22.01
N ASP A 128 21.36 -3.35 -22.04
CA ASP A 128 22.41 -2.46 -21.52
C ASP A 128 22.26 -2.17 -20.02
N GLY A 129 21.27 -2.78 -19.34
CA GLY A 129 20.96 -2.56 -17.93
C GLY A 129 20.10 -1.33 -17.65
N GLY A 130 19.70 -0.60 -18.69
CA GLY A 130 18.75 0.52 -18.54
C GLY A 130 17.35 0.02 -18.19
N ILE A 131 16.58 0.86 -17.49
CA ILE A 131 15.20 0.54 -17.11
C ILE A 131 14.25 1.30 -18.02
N ASN A 132 13.42 0.57 -18.73
CA ASN A 132 12.27 1.11 -19.45
C ASN A 132 11.01 0.99 -18.61
N VAL A 133 10.30 2.09 -18.46
CA VAL A 133 8.99 2.14 -17.81
C VAL A 133 7.92 1.97 -18.86
N GLY A 134 7.27 0.82 -18.87
CA GLY A 134 6.12 0.59 -19.74
C GLY A 134 4.89 1.32 -19.22
N SER A 135 4.54 1.12 -17.96
CA SER A 135 3.44 1.84 -17.30
C SER A 135 3.62 1.77 -15.79
N VAL A 136 3.69 2.91 -15.11
CA VAL A 136 3.60 3.03 -13.66
C VAL A 136 2.64 4.19 -13.36
N ARG A 137 1.38 3.86 -13.10
CA ARG A 137 0.33 4.87 -12.92
C ARG A 137 -0.37 4.69 -11.59
N GLN A 138 -0.70 5.79 -10.93
CA GLN A 138 -1.60 5.79 -9.79
C GLN A 138 -2.99 5.37 -10.23
N TYR A 139 -3.58 4.45 -9.48
CA TYR A 139 -4.93 3.97 -9.68
C TYR A 139 -5.79 4.35 -8.47
N TRP A 140 -7.02 4.78 -8.72
CA TRP A 140 -7.94 5.30 -7.74
C TRP A 140 -9.23 4.51 -7.84
N GLN A 141 -9.60 3.84 -6.76
CA GLN A 141 -10.76 2.95 -6.71
C GLN A 141 -11.72 3.41 -5.59
N PRO A 142 -12.71 4.25 -5.91
CA PRO A 142 -13.78 4.60 -4.98
C PRO A 142 -14.60 3.37 -4.60
N THR A 143 -14.87 3.23 -3.30
CA THR A 143 -15.60 2.10 -2.72
C THR A 143 -16.27 2.51 -1.40
N PHE A 144 -16.82 1.56 -0.65
CA PHE A 144 -17.46 1.77 0.64
C PHE A 144 -16.94 0.79 1.68
N ILE A 145 -16.93 1.23 2.93
CA ILE A 145 -16.77 0.33 4.07
C ILE A 145 -18.11 -0.39 4.27
N ILE A 146 -18.07 -1.72 4.27
CA ILE A 146 -19.26 -2.55 4.44
C ILE A 146 -19.37 -3.15 5.84
N ASP A 147 -18.23 -3.36 6.53
CA ASP A 147 -18.18 -3.94 7.87
C ASP A 147 -16.86 -3.60 8.55
N THR A 148 -16.79 -3.81 9.86
CA THR A 148 -15.55 -3.82 10.64
C THR A 148 -15.25 -5.24 11.08
N LEU A 149 -13.97 -5.60 11.18
CA LEU A 149 -13.58 -6.96 11.49
C LEU A 149 -12.34 -7.04 12.38
N THR A 150 -12.25 -8.17 13.06
CA THR A 150 -11.00 -8.68 13.61
C THR A 150 -10.82 -10.09 13.05
N VAL A 151 -9.79 -10.29 12.25
CA VAL A 151 -9.50 -11.59 11.62
C VAL A 151 -8.06 -11.97 11.93
N THR A 152 -7.87 -13.23 12.32
CA THR A 152 -6.54 -13.84 12.42
C THR A 152 -6.41 -14.85 11.28
N ASP A 153 -5.46 -14.62 10.38
CA ASP A 153 -5.19 -15.48 9.25
C ASP A 153 -3.68 -15.61 9.04
N GLY A 154 -3.18 -16.84 8.87
CA GLY A 154 -1.76 -17.11 8.67
C GLY A 154 -0.84 -16.55 9.75
N GLY A 155 -1.32 -16.41 11.01
CA GLY A 155 -0.60 -15.76 12.12
C GLY A 155 -0.64 -14.24 12.10
N LYS A 156 -1.31 -13.62 11.12
CA LYS A 156 -1.56 -12.18 11.05
C LYS A 156 -2.88 -11.83 11.73
N ASN A 157 -2.93 -10.66 12.35
CA ASN A 157 -4.12 -10.17 13.04
C ASN A 157 -4.59 -8.86 12.42
N TYR A 158 -5.60 -8.94 11.58
CA TYR A 158 -6.19 -7.79 10.89
C TYR A 158 -7.32 -7.21 11.75
N VAL A 159 -7.03 -6.08 12.38
CA VAL A 159 -8.06 -5.26 13.04
C VAL A 159 -8.34 -4.08 12.12
N GLY A 160 -9.50 -4.09 11.47
CA GLY A 160 -9.74 -3.12 10.42
C GLY A 160 -11.18 -3.13 9.91
N PHE A 161 -11.32 -2.92 8.62
CA PHE A 161 -12.62 -2.87 7.96
C PHE A 161 -12.61 -3.57 6.60
N LEU A 162 -13.77 -4.09 6.24
CA LEU A 162 -14.02 -4.65 4.92
C LEU A 162 -14.45 -3.55 3.95
N THR A 163 -13.90 -3.61 2.75
CA THR A 163 -14.34 -2.79 1.62
C THR A 163 -15.23 -3.60 0.69
N GLN A 164 -16.15 -2.93 0.00
CA GLN A 164 -17.05 -3.56 -0.96
C GLN A 164 -16.24 -4.22 -2.09
N ASP A 165 -15.22 -3.54 -2.56
CA ASP A 165 -14.38 -3.99 -3.67
C ASP A 165 -13.02 -4.45 -3.16
N ILE A 166 -12.42 -5.41 -3.85
CA ILE A 166 -11.04 -5.83 -3.64
C ILE A 166 -10.08 -4.87 -4.36
N SER A 167 -8.89 -4.72 -3.79
CA SER A 167 -7.79 -4.03 -4.45
C SER A 167 -7.10 -4.92 -5.49
N LEU A 168 -6.44 -4.29 -6.45
CA LEU A 168 -5.62 -4.97 -7.45
C LEU A 168 -4.20 -5.21 -6.92
N ASN A 169 -3.54 -6.24 -7.44
CA ASN A 169 -2.12 -6.50 -7.14
C ASN A 169 -1.27 -5.25 -7.42
N GLY A 170 -0.45 -4.85 -6.44
CA GLY A 170 0.34 -3.63 -6.47
C GLY A 170 -0.31 -2.44 -5.74
N MET A 171 -1.58 -2.54 -5.33
CA MET A 171 -2.22 -1.55 -4.45
C MET A 171 -1.92 -1.81 -2.97
N SER A 172 -1.55 -3.03 -2.62
CA SER A 172 -1.17 -3.41 -1.24
C SER A 172 -0.20 -2.42 -0.62
N GLY A 173 -0.45 -2.04 0.63
CA GLY A 173 0.29 -1.01 1.35
C GLY A 173 -0.18 0.42 1.08
N GLY A 174 -1.06 0.62 0.10
CA GLY A 174 -1.62 1.93 -0.22
C GLY A 174 -2.57 2.46 0.84
N PRO A 175 -2.72 3.80 0.95
CA PRO A 175 -3.64 4.39 1.91
C PRO A 175 -5.09 4.26 1.46
N VAL A 176 -5.97 4.04 2.42
CA VAL A 176 -7.43 4.07 2.25
C VAL A 176 -7.96 5.37 2.83
N PHE A 177 -8.52 6.24 2.01
CA PHE A 177 -8.86 7.61 2.40
C PHE A 177 -10.28 8.01 2.02
N ASP A 178 -10.82 9.04 2.69
CA ASP A 178 -12.14 9.59 2.40
C ASP A 178 -12.09 10.77 1.42
N PHE A 179 -13.27 11.34 1.12
CA PHE A 179 -13.41 12.47 0.19
C PHE A 179 -12.75 13.78 0.67
N GLU A 180 -12.31 13.84 1.93
CA GLU A 180 -11.53 14.96 2.47
C GLU A 180 -10.01 14.74 2.30
N GLY A 181 -9.59 13.53 1.92
CA GLY A 181 -8.19 13.11 1.81
C GLY A 181 -7.61 12.66 3.15
N ILE A 182 -8.47 12.30 4.11
CA ILE A 182 -8.04 11.79 5.41
C ILE A 182 -7.92 10.26 5.32
N VAL A 183 -6.76 9.73 5.67
CA VAL A 183 -6.44 8.30 5.62
C VAL A 183 -6.98 7.61 6.87
N HIS A 184 -7.77 6.56 6.68
CA HIS A 184 -8.38 5.74 7.71
C HIS A 184 -7.69 4.40 7.91
N GLY A 185 -6.92 3.94 6.94
CA GLY A 185 -6.28 2.64 6.99
C GLY A 185 -5.32 2.38 5.84
N ILE A 186 -4.80 1.16 5.83
CA ILE A 186 -3.84 0.64 4.85
C ILE A 186 -4.45 -0.56 4.17
N ASP A 187 -4.45 -0.57 2.84
CA ASP A 187 -4.88 -1.72 2.05
C ASP A 187 -3.89 -2.88 2.22
N THR A 188 -4.38 -4.05 2.67
CA THR A 188 -3.47 -5.15 3.03
C THR A 188 -3.83 -6.49 2.39
N ALA A 189 -5.11 -6.84 2.29
CA ALA A 189 -5.51 -8.18 1.92
C ALA A 189 -6.91 -8.20 1.30
N PHE A 190 -7.39 -9.41 1.02
CA PHE A 190 -8.79 -9.63 0.67
C PHE A 190 -9.34 -10.84 1.43
N LEU A 191 -10.66 -10.85 1.61
CA LEU A 191 -11.41 -11.94 2.18
C LEU A 191 -12.26 -12.59 1.10
N GLN A 192 -12.08 -13.89 0.91
CA GLN A 192 -12.94 -14.71 0.07
C GLN A 192 -13.92 -15.49 0.96
N ARG A 193 -15.19 -15.40 0.67
CA ARG A 193 -16.25 -16.16 1.34
C ARG A 193 -17.08 -16.91 0.33
N GLU A 194 -17.49 -18.08 0.71
CA GLU A 194 -18.40 -18.92 -0.05
C GLU A 194 -19.75 -18.97 0.66
N ILE A 195 -20.81 -18.57 -0.04
CA ILE A 195 -22.17 -18.58 0.47
C ILE A 195 -22.90 -19.78 -0.18
N PRO A 196 -23.14 -20.85 0.58
CA PRO A 196 -23.86 -22.01 0.06
C PRO A 196 -25.27 -21.62 -0.39
N GLN A 197 -25.70 -22.15 -1.54
CA GLN A 197 -27.06 -22.02 -2.03
C GLN A 197 -27.70 -23.41 -2.14
N LYS A 198 -29.02 -23.48 -1.81
CA LYS A 198 -29.76 -24.71 -2.02
C LYS A 198 -29.94 -24.95 -3.54
N ASP A 199 -29.52 -26.13 -4.00
CA ASP A 199 -29.69 -26.59 -5.39
C ASP A 199 -29.04 -25.71 -6.47
N LYS A 200 -28.02 -24.89 -6.09
CA LYS A 200 -27.26 -24.04 -6.99
C LYS A 200 -25.79 -24.00 -6.58
N PRO A 201 -24.86 -23.62 -7.49
CA PRO A 201 -23.49 -23.35 -7.11
C PRO A 201 -23.43 -22.27 -6.00
N ALA A 202 -22.48 -22.43 -5.09
CA ALA A 202 -22.23 -21.43 -4.06
C ALA A 202 -21.83 -20.08 -4.69
N ILE A 203 -22.24 -19.00 -4.06
CA ILE A 203 -21.81 -17.65 -4.46
C ILE A 203 -20.46 -17.36 -3.82
N GLN A 204 -19.49 -17.01 -4.65
CA GLN A 204 -18.21 -16.47 -4.20
C GLN A 204 -18.33 -14.97 -3.95
N VAL A 205 -17.98 -14.54 -2.75
CA VAL A 205 -17.96 -13.11 -2.38
C VAL A 205 -16.54 -12.72 -2.02
N PHE A 206 -16.06 -11.65 -2.63
CA PHE A 206 -14.73 -11.11 -2.38
C PHE A 206 -14.87 -9.70 -1.80
N ASN A 207 -14.15 -9.44 -0.72
CA ASN A 207 -14.08 -8.13 -0.10
C ASN A 207 -12.63 -7.76 0.17
N GLY A 208 -12.26 -6.51 -0.01
CA GLY A 208 -10.95 -6.02 0.42
C GLY A 208 -10.89 -5.90 1.94
N ILE A 209 -9.69 -6.03 2.49
CA ILE A 209 -9.37 -5.79 3.91
C ILE A 209 -8.43 -4.61 3.98
N ALA A 210 -8.81 -3.60 4.75
CA ALA A 210 -7.91 -2.53 5.14
C ALA A 210 -7.68 -2.54 6.65
N LEU A 211 -6.40 -2.51 7.04
CA LEU A 211 -5.99 -2.36 8.43
C LEU A 211 -6.29 -0.94 8.90
N GLU A 212 -7.04 -0.79 9.99
CA GLU A 212 -7.41 0.54 10.51
C GLU A 212 -6.24 1.26 11.20
N ASN A 213 -6.11 2.57 11.01
CA ASN A 213 -5.07 3.37 11.67
C ASN A 213 -5.16 3.34 13.19
N ALA A 214 -6.35 3.16 13.76
CA ALA A 214 -6.55 3.06 15.21
C ALA A 214 -5.77 1.88 15.80
N SER A 215 -5.68 0.74 15.08
CA SER A 215 -4.96 -0.46 15.51
C SER A 215 -3.43 -0.34 15.38
N ILE A 216 -2.93 0.67 14.65
CA ILE A 216 -1.50 0.90 14.40
C ILE A 216 -1.01 2.28 14.88
N LYS A 217 -1.77 2.94 15.74
CA LYS A 217 -1.43 4.26 16.27
C LYS A 217 -0.05 4.30 16.94
N ASP A 218 0.35 3.20 17.58
CA ASP A 218 1.68 3.03 18.18
C ASP A 218 2.80 3.07 17.13
N VAL A 219 2.55 2.63 15.91
CA VAL A 219 3.53 2.65 14.80
C VAL A 219 3.77 4.10 14.35
N TYR A 220 2.72 4.90 14.24
CA TYR A 220 2.85 6.35 13.97
C TYR A 220 3.64 7.05 15.08
N GLY A 221 3.52 6.61 16.33
CA GLY A 221 4.28 7.15 17.46
C GLY A 221 5.79 6.89 17.42
N LYS A 222 6.23 5.87 16.69
CA LYS A 222 7.66 5.49 16.60
C LYS A 222 8.52 6.52 15.87
N ILE A 223 7.95 7.39 15.03
CA ILE A 223 8.68 8.45 14.32
C ILE A 223 9.07 9.63 15.22
N ASN A 224 8.36 9.82 16.34
CA ASN A 224 8.58 10.97 17.24
C ASN A 224 9.56 10.68 18.39
N ASN A 225 10.07 9.44 18.50
CA ASN A 225 10.90 8.98 19.61
C ASN A 225 12.39 8.78 19.26
N LYS A 226 12.87 9.48 18.20
CA LYS A 226 14.31 9.45 17.84
C LYS A 226 14.89 10.85 17.73
#